data_566af76759c70820f1b44ba731dbbea2
#
_entry.id   566af76759c70820f1b44ba731dbbea2
#
_cell.length_a   1.000
_cell.length_b   1.000
_cell.length_c   1.000
_cell.angle_alpha   90.00
_cell.angle_beta   90.00
_cell.angle_gamma   90.00
#
_symmetry.space_group_name_H-M   'P 1'
#
loop_
_entity.id
_entity.type
_entity.pdbx_description
1 polymer ?
#
loop_
_entity_poly.entity_id
_entity_poly.type
_entity_poly.pdbx_seq_one_letter_code
_entity_poly.pdbx_strand_id
1 'polypeptide(L)'
;MAEADLQQFLEKVRQLNAFVALSEQEPQLRANLRDCSSHHQVVELARSRGFEIGRRWGDGLAPLAGASAAGDADPADLSAGGHLLSLPCPAPGTEHTSLLASGEGWRLERIHSCQATSPPGFWYDQAEHEWVTLLQGSARLRFADEEQERELCRGDSLLISAGRRHRVEATDPAPGAVWLALFWREACAS
;
A
#
# COMPACT_ATOMS: atom_id res chain seq x y z
N MET A 1 27.63 -2.43 7.97
CA MET A 1 26.31 -2.34 7.33
C MET A 1 25.80 -0.89 7.31
N ALA A 2 25.72 -0.20 8.44
CA ALA A 2 25.19 1.19 8.47
C ALA A 2 25.91 2.21 7.57
N GLU A 3 27.20 2.10 7.36
CA GLU A 3 27.97 3.06 6.56
C GLU A 3 27.74 2.88 5.04
N ALA A 4 27.63 1.64 4.57
CA ALA A 4 27.31 1.35 3.18
C ALA A 4 25.89 1.82 2.83
N ASP A 5 24.95 1.63 3.74
CA ASP A 5 23.57 2.07 3.60
C ASP A 5 23.48 3.61 3.57
N LEU A 6 24.24 4.30 4.40
CA LEU A 6 24.31 5.77 4.39
C LEU A 6 24.90 6.29 3.08
N GLN A 7 25.96 5.69 2.58
CA GLN A 7 26.58 6.07 1.31
C GLN A 7 25.60 5.88 0.14
N GLN A 8 24.87 4.77 0.12
CA GLN A 8 23.85 4.51 -0.89
C GLN A 8 22.70 5.52 -0.83
N PHE A 9 22.26 5.89 0.39
CA PHE A 9 21.25 6.93 0.58
C PHE A 9 21.74 8.29 0.05
N LEU A 10 22.94 8.71 0.42
CA LEU A 10 23.52 9.97 -0.03
C LEU A 10 23.66 10.02 -1.55
N GLU A 11 24.00 8.89 -2.19
CA GLU A 11 24.07 8.80 -3.65
C GLU A 11 22.67 8.98 -4.29
N LYS A 12 21.63 8.34 -3.74
CA LYS A 12 20.25 8.53 -4.23
C LYS A 12 19.78 9.98 -4.09
N VAL A 13 20.09 10.63 -2.99
CA VAL A 13 19.79 12.06 -2.78
C VAL A 13 20.52 12.91 -3.82
N ARG A 14 21.77 12.61 -4.11
CA ARG A 14 22.56 13.30 -5.14
C ARG A 14 21.95 13.12 -6.54
N GLN A 15 21.54 11.91 -6.90
CA GLN A 15 20.88 11.60 -8.16
C GLN A 15 19.54 12.33 -8.28
N LEU A 16 18.74 12.36 -7.22
CA LEU A 16 17.47 13.10 -7.21
C LEU A 16 17.70 14.61 -7.44
N ASN A 17 18.64 15.21 -6.71
CA ASN A 17 18.94 16.63 -6.84
C ASN A 17 19.46 16.96 -8.24
N ALA A 18 20.28 16.10 -8.84
CA ALA A 18 20.77 16.27 -10.20
C ALA A 18 19.65 16.16 -11.25
N PHE A 19 18.70 15.24 -11.05
CA PHE A 19 17.53 15.10 -11.93
C PHE A 19 16.60 16.32 -11.84
N VAL A 20 16.38 16.85 -10.62
CA VAL A 20 15.60 18.09 -10.41
C VAL A 20 16.28 19.26 -11.12
N ALA A 21 17.58 19.45 -10.94
CA ALA A 21 18.33 20.53 -11.58
C ALA A 21 18.28 20.42 -13.14
N LEU A 22 18.36 19.20 -13.70
CA LEU A 22 18.18 18.97 -15.14
C LEU A 22 16.78 19.36 -15.60
N SER A 23 15.75 19.05 -14.82
CA SER A 23 14.36 19.39 -15.14
C SER A 23 14.10 20.90 -15.17
N GLU A 24 14.87 21.68 -14.40
CA GLU A 24 14.81 23.14 -14.43
C GLU A 24 15.43 23.73 -15.71
N GLN A 25 16.41 23.05 -16.28
CA GLN A 25 17.15 23.48 -17.49
C GLN A 25 16.47 23.01 -18.78
N GLU A 26 15.74 21.89 -18.74
CA GLU A 26 15.09 21.28 -19.92
C GLU A 26 13.56 21.48 -19.87
N PRO A 27 12.98 22.42 -20.66
CA PRO A 27 11.53 22.64 -20.69
C PRO A 27 10.72 21.40 -21.10
N GLN A 28 11.28 20.55 -21.99
CA GLN A 28 10.63 19.33 -22.43
C GLN A 28 10.58 18.27 -21.31
N LEU A 29 11.64 18.14 -20.53
CA LEU A 29 11.66 17.25 -19.36
C LEU A 29 10.65 17.69 -18.30
N ARG A 30 10.57 19.01 -18.09
CA ARG A 30 9.56 19.59 -17.17
C ARG A 30 8.13 19.33 -17.65
N ALA A 31 7.87 19.40 -18.95
CA ALA A 31 6.56 19.06 -19.52
C ALA A 31 6.24 17.58 -19.27
N ASN A 32 7.17 16.68 -19.61
CA ASN A 32 6.99 15.25 -19.39
C ASN A 32 6.76 14.91 -17.90
N LEU A 33 7.42 15.61 -16.96
CA LEU A 33 7.19 15.44 -15.53
C LEU A 33 5.78 15.85 -15.08
N ARG A 34 5.21 16.90 -15.68
CA ARG A 34 3.83 17.31 -15.40
C ARG A 34 2.81 16.30 -15.89
N ASP A 35 3.13 15.60 -16.98
CA ASP A 35 2.25 14.57 -17.57
C ASP A 35 2.34 13.24 -16.81
N CYS A 36 3.32 13.07 -15.91
CA CYS A 36 3.41 11.90 -15.06
C CYS A 36 2.26 11.88 -14.03
N SER A 37 1.42 10.86 -14.11
CA SER A 37 0.29 10.66 -13.19
C SER A 37 0.64 9.79 -11.98
N SER A 38 1.84 9.20 -11.96
CA SER A 38 2.30 8.31 -10.88
C SER A 38 3.79 8.48 -10.58
N HIS A 39 4.17 8.15 -9.35
CA HIS A 39 5.60 8.14 -8.96
C HIS A 39 6.42 7.17 -9.82
N HIS A 40 5.83 6.05 -10.22
CA HIS A 40 6.50 5.09 -11.10
C HIS A 40 6.91 5.73 -12.44
N GLN A 41 6.03 6.49 -13.07
CA GLN A 41 6.35 7.21 -14.31
C GLN A 41 7.46 8.24 -14.12
N VAL A 42 7.51 8.91 -12.97
CA VAL A 42 8.62 9.83 -12.63
C VAL A 42 9.94 9.07 -12.49
N VAL A 43 9.94 7.91 -11.85
CA VAL A 43 11.13 7.05 -11.71
C VAL A 43 11.61 6.52 -13.08
N GLU A 44 10.68 6.05 -13.92
CA GLU A 44 11.01 5.59 -15.29
C GLU A 44 11.55 6.73 -16.15
N LEU A 45 10.96 7.92 -16.06
CA LEU A 45 11.44 9.10 -16.76
C LEU A 45 12.85 9.50 -16.30
N ALA A 46 13.12 9.46 -14.99
CA ALA A 46 14.45 9.70 -14.45
C ALA A 46 15.46 8.65 -14.91
N ARG A 47 15.09 7.37 -14.90
CA ARG A 47 15.92 6.26 -15.37
C ARG A 47 16.26 6.39 -16.87
N SER A 48 15.30 6.80 -17.69
CA SER A 48 15.52 7.07 -19.11
C SER A 48 16.54 8.19 -19.39
N ARG A 49 16.78 9.04 -18.38
CA ARG A 49 17.77 10.13 -18.39
C ARG A 49 19.06 9.79 -17.62
N GLY A 50 19.21 8.53 -17.19
CA GLY A 50 20.41 8.03 -16.49
C GLY A 50 20.44 8.31 -14.98
N PHE A 51 19.30 8.67 -14.36
CA PHE A 51 19.21 8.91 -12.92
C PHE A 51 18.51 7.78 -12.22
N GLU A 52 19.15 7.21 -11.19
CA GLU A 52 18.59 6.18 -10.32
C GLU A 52 18.00 6.81 -9.05
N ILE A 53 16.76 7.27 -9.15
CA ILE A 53 16.00 7.86 -8.03
C ILE A 53 15.00 6.89 -7.39
N GLY A 54 15.19 5.59 -7.61
CA GLY A 54 14.29 4.51 -7.20
C GLY A 54 13.68 4.63 -5.82
N ARG A 55 12.52 4.03 -5.65
CA ARG A 55 11.54 4.30 -4.60
C ARG A 55 11.92 3.79 -3.21
N ARG A 56 12.90 2.87 -3.03
CA ARG A 56 13.15 2.21 -1.73
C ARG A 56 14.61 1.96 -1.44
N TRP A 57 14.96 2.02 -0.16
CA TRP A 57 16.07 1.33 0.42
C TRP A 57 15.93 -0.17 0.10
N GLY A 58 16.93 -0.74 -0.56
CA GLY A 58 16.96 -2.18 -0.81
C GLY A 58 16.43 -2.65 -2.16
N ASP A 59 16.02 -1.80 -3.10
CA ASP A 59 15.79 -2.20 -4.48
C ASP A 59 17.12 -2.61 -5.12
N GLY A 60 17.57 -3.82 -4.77
CA GLY A 60 18.71 -4.49 -5.37
C GLY A 60 18.37 -4.88 -6.79
N LEU A 61 19.30 -4.55 -7.70
CA LEU A 61 19.54 -5.10 -9.03
C LEU A 61 18.37 -5.85 -9.67
N ALA A 62 17.80 -5.23 -10.70
CA ALA A 62 16.86 -5.88 -11.61
C ALA A 62 17.41 -7.22 -12.12
N PRO A 63 16.62 -8.29 -12.14
CA PRO A 63 16.97 -9.49 -12.90
C PRO A 63 16.95 -9.15 -14.37
N LEU A 64 17.99 -9.56 -15.06
CA LEU A 64 18.14 -9.46 -16.52
C LEU A 64 16.95 -10.09 -17.23
N ALA A 65 16.55 -9.45 -18.32
CA ALA A 65 15.45 -9.75 -19.21
C ALA A 65 15.31 -11.21 -19.58
N GLY A 66 14.09 -11.68 -19.54
CA GLY A 66 13.65 -13.00 -19.99
C GLY A 66 12.21 -13.24 -19.63
N ALA A 67 11.32 -12.31 -19.92
CA ALA A 67 9.91 -12.48 -19.64
C ALA A 67 9.21 -13.09 -20.84
N SER A 68 8.77 -14.32 -20.67
CA SER A 68 7.70 -14.91 -21.46
C SER A 68 6.39 -14.74 -20.71
N ALA A 69 5.40 -14.19 -21.43
CA ALA A 69 3.95 -14.39 -21.39
C ALA A 69 3.27 -14.79 -20.08
N ALA A 70 2.31 -13.94 -19.70
CA ALA A 70 0.99 -14.27 -19.13
C ALA A 70 0.83 -15.68 -18.54
N GLY A 71 1.17 -15.83 -17.29
CA GLY A 71 0.73 -16.92 -16.43
C GLY A 71 0.22 -16.28 -15.15
N ASP A 72 -0.86 -16.80 -14.61
CA ASP A 72 -1.55 -16.37 -13.39
C ASP A 72 -0.58 -16.23 -12.19
N ALA A 73 0.19 -15.14 -12.18
CA ALA A 73 0.92 -14.74 -11.00
C ALA A 73 -0.12 -14.25 -9.98
N ASP A 74 -0.16 -14.89 -8.82
CA ASP A 74 -0.94 -14.39 -7.69
C ASP A 74 -0.63 -12.90 -7.49
N PRO A 75 -1.60 -11.99 -7.71
CA PRO A 75 -1.35 -10.55 -7.64
C PRO A 75 -0.89 -10.08 -6.25
N ALA A 76 -0.82 -10.97 -5.29
CA ALA A 76 -0.39 -10.72 -3.92
C ALA A 76 1.11 -10.97 -3.67
N ASP A 77 1.87 -11.52 -4.62
CA ASP A 77 3.31 -11.73 -4.43
C ASP A 77 4.07 -10.40 -4.44
N LEU A 78 4.23 -9.82 -3.25
CA LEU A 78 5.04 -8.62 -3.01
C LEU A 78 6.55 -8.91 -2.96
N SER A 79 6.99 -10.17 -3.04
CA SER A 79 8.42 -10.53 -3.05
C SER A 79 9.13 -9.94 -4.27
N ALA A 80 8.39 -9.67 -5.34
CA ALA A 80 8.85 -9.01 -6.55
C ALA A 80 8.68 -7.48 -6.55
N GLY A 81 8.21 -6.86 -5.44
CA GLY A 81 8.05 -5.41 -5.35
C GLY A 81 6.78 -4.87 -6.03
N GLY A 82 5.60 -5.30 -5.62
CA GLY A 82 4.31 -4.83 -6.13
C GLY A 82 3.91 -3.43 -5.64
N HIS A 83 3.00 -2.79 -6.37
CA HIS A 83 2.38 -1.53 -5.97
C HIS A 83 1.01 -1.79 -5.34
N LEU A 84 0.84 -1.46 -4.06
CA LEU A 84 -0.36 -1.79 -3.28
C LEU A 84 -1.67 -1.23 -3.87
N LEU A 85 -1.60 -0.17 -4.66
CA LEU A 85 -2.76 0.50 -5.26
C LEU A 85 -2.96 0.16 -6.74
N SER A 86 -2.18 -0.76 -7.32
CA SER A 86 -2.23 -1.05 -8.77
C SER A 86 -3.30 -2.04 -9.19
N LEU A 87 -3.91 -2.77 -8.25
CA LEU A 87 -4.95 -3.75 -8.59
C LEU A 87 -6.28 -3.06 -8.95
N PRO A 88 -7.04 -3.66 -9.86
CA PRO A 88 -8.34 -3.13 -10.23
C PRO A 88 -9.28 -3.08 -9.02
N CYS A 89 -10.16 -2.08 -9.02
CA CYS A 89 -11.21 -1.98 -8.01
C CYS A 89 -12.14 -3.18 -8.12
N PRO A 90 -12.49 -3.85 -7.01
CA PRO A 90 -13.48 -4.91 -7.02
C PRO A 90 -14.87 -4.39 -7.43
N ALA A 91 -15.80 -5.30 -7.70
CA ALA A 91 -17.17 -4.92 -8.03
C ALA A 91 -17.83 -4.15 -6.89
N PRO A 92 -18.73 -3.21 -7.17
CA PRO A 92 -19.47 -2.49 -6.14
C PRO A 92 -20.18 -3.45 -5.16
N GLY A 93 -20.11 -3.14 -3.88
CA GLY A 93 -20.63 -3.96 -2.78
C GLY A 93 -19.72 -5.13 -2.39
N THR A 94 -18.51 -5.22 -2.93
CA THR A 94 -17.58 -6.33 -2.65
C THR A 94 -16.24 -5.86 -2.12
N GLU A 95 -15.50 -6.82 -1.56
CA GLU A 95 -14.17 -6.64 -1.02
C GLU A 95 -13.25 -7.76 -1.52
N HIS A 96 -12.01 -7.42 -1.79
CA HIS A 96 -10.96 -8.36 -2.18
C HIS A 96 -9.80 -8.27 -1.20
N THR A 97 -9.47 -9.38 -0.55
CA THR A 97 -8.34 -9.49 0.38
C THR A 97 -7.18 -10.22 -0.27
N SER A 98 -5.98 -9.69 -0.10
CA SER A 98 -4.72 -10.29 -0.55
C SER A 98 -3.78 -10.45 0.63
N LEU A 99 -3.31 -11.65 0.89
CA LEU A 99 -2.26 -11.90 1.89
C LEU A 99 -0.92 -11.41 1.33
N LEU A 100 -0.28 -10.49 2.04
CA LEU A 100 1.00 -9.89 1.63
C LEU A 100 2.20 -10.57 2.28
N ALA A 101 2.05 -10.91 3.54
CA ALA A 101 3.06 -11.59 4.33
C ALA A 101 2.42 -12.24 5.55
N SER A 102 3.04 -13.30 6.06
CA SER A 102 2.61 -13.94 7.29
C SER A 102 3.78 -14.59 8.01
N GLY A 103 3.62 -14.82 9.31
CA GLY A 103 4.56 -15.52 10.16
C GLY A 103 3.83 -16.18 11.31
N GLU A 104 4.57 -16.71 12.27
CA GLU A 104 3.98 -17.33 13.44
C GLU A 104 3.21 -16.27 14.27
N GLY A 105 1.90 -16.43 14.35
CA GLY A 105 1.02 -15.57 15.12
C GLY A 105 0.67 -14.21 14.50
N TRP A 106 1.06 -13.94 13.26
CA TRP A 106 0.71 -12.69 12.58
C TRP A 106 0.52 -12.85 11.06
N ARG A 107 -0.26 -11.95 10.46
CA ARG A 107 -0.40 -11.78 9.02
C ARG A 107 -0.61 -10.32 8.63
N LEU A 108 -0.12 -9.98 7.46
CA LEU A 108 -0.29 -8.67 6.83
C LEU A 108 -1.13 -8.84 5.57
N GLU A 109 -2.21 -8.10 5.49
CA GLU A 109 -3.17 -8.19 4.39
C GLU A 109 -3.36 -6.82 3.73
N ARG A 110 -3.60 -6.84 2.42
CA ARG A 110 -4.19 -5.73 1.71
C ARG A 110 -5.66 -6.04 1.47
N ILE A 111 -6.52 -5.13 1.87
CA ILE A 111 -7.96 -5.22 1.66
C ILE A 111 -8.35 -4.10 0.70
N HIS A 112 -9.08 -4.43 -0.36
CA HIS A 112 -9.60 -3.46 -1.32
C HIS A 112 -11.12 -3.56 -1.36
N SER A 113 -11.79 -2.53 -0.91
CA SER A 113 -13.25 -2.47 -0.75
C SER A 113 -13.83 -1.45 -1.74
N CYS A 114 -14.96 -1.78 -2.37
CA CYS A 114 -15.68 -0.86 -3.26
C CYS A 114 -17.15 -0.83 -2.87
N GLN A 115 -17.63 0.27 -2.29
CA GLN A 115 -19.00 0.40 -1.77
C GLN A 115 -19.39 -0.78 -0.86
N ALA A 116 -18.40 -1.40 -0.22
CA ALA A 116 -18.60 -2.54 0.66
C ALA A 116 -19.10 -2.08 2.03
N THR A 117 -19.99 -2.86 2.60
CA THR A 117 -20.52 -2.68 3.95
C THR A 117 -20.68 -4.04 4.62
N SER A 118 -20.55 -4.08 5.92
CA SER A 118 -20.88 -5.29 6.67
C SER A 118 -22.37 -5.61 6.57
N PRO A 119 -22.76 -6.88 6.39
CA PRO A 119 -24.19 -7.24 6.35
C PRO A 119 -24.97 -6.76 7.58
N PRO A 120 -26.27 -6.51 7.45
CA PRO A 120 -27.10 -6.12 8.59
C PRO A 120 -26.98 -7.09 9.76
N GLY A 121 -26.67 -6.57 10.96
CA GLY A 121 -26.50 -7.38 12.17
C GLY A 121 -25.16 -8.10 12.31
N PHE A 122 -24.32 -8.09 11.28
CA PHE A 122 -22.98 -8.68 11.34
C PHE A 122 -21.99 -7.75 12.06
N TRP A 123 -21.17 -8.35 12.93
CA TRP A 123 -20.07 -7.69 13.62
C TRP A 123 -18.84 -8.58 13.55
N TYR A 124 -17.72 -8.01 13.18
CA TYR A 124 -16.42 -8.67 13.37
C TYR A 124 -16.18 -8.81 14.86
N ASP A 125 -15.85 -10.02 15.29
CA ASP A 125 -15.51 -10.38 16.67
C ASP A 125 -14.37 -11.40 16.58
N GLN A 126 -13.14 -10.91 16.56
CA GLN A 126 -11.96 -11.69 16.25
C GLN A 126 -11.03 -11.80 17.45
N ALA A 127 -10.39 -12.96 17.60
CA ALA A 127 -9.41 -13.23 18.66
C ALA A 127 -8.02 -12.63 18.41
N GLU A 128 -7.87 -11.85 17.35
CA GLU A 128 -6.63 -11.21 16.94
C GLU A 128 -6.75 -9.71 17.15
N HIS A 129 -5.62 -9.10 17.49
CA HIS A 129 -5.47 -7.65 17.34
C HIS A 129 -5.36 -7.32 15.87
N GLU A 130 -5.87 -6.18 15.49
CA GLU A 130 -5.80 -5.66 14.14
C GLU A 130 -5.30 -4.21 14.18
N TRP A 131 -4.22 -3.93 13.47
CA TRP A 131 -3.86 -2.56 13.15
C TRP A 131 -4.13 -2.33 11.67
N VAL A 132 -4.96 -1.35 11.38
CA VAL A 132 -5.36 -1.03 10.02
C VAL A 132 -5.03 0.42 9.68
N THR A 133 -4.57 0.66 8.47
CA THR A 133 -4.39 2.00 7.91
C THR A 133 -5.00 2.10 6.52
N LEU A 134 -5.62 3.26 6.24
CA LEU A 134 -6.24 3.52 4.95
C LEU A 134 -5.20 4.15 4.01
N LEU A 135 -4.87 3.44 2.94
CA LEU A 135 -3.90 3.88 1.93
C LEU A 135 -4.56 4.72 0.82
N GLN A 136 -5.85 4.50 0.55
CA GLN A 136 -6.64 5.16 -0.48
C GLN A 136 -8.10 5.20 -0.09
N GLY A 137 -8.80 6.26 -0.52
CA GLY A 137 -10.23 6.43 -0.31
C GLY A 137 -10.60 6.84 1.10
N SER A 138 -11.87 6.64 1.43
CA SER A 138 -12.47 6.87 2.75
C SER A 138 -13.36 5.70 3.18
N ALA A 139 -13.60 5.61 4.49
CA ALA A 139 -14.48 4.60 5.05
C ALA A 139 -15.09 5.04 6.39
N ARG A 140 -16.17 4.39 6.77
CA ARG A 140 -16.78 4.54 8.09
C ARG A 140 -16.82 3.20 8.80
N LEU A 141 -16.30 3.19 10.02
CA LEU A 141 -16.32 2.05 10.93
C LEU A 141 -17.21 2.37 12.14
N ARG A 142 -17.93 1.37 12.60
CA ARG A 142 -18.68 1.43 13.85
C ARG A 142 -18.17 0.41 14.84
N PHE A 143 -17.99 0.83 16.08
CA PHE A 143 -17.64 -0.01 17.21
C PHE A 143 -18.86 -0.25 18.08
N ALA A 144 -19.02 -1.46 18.64
CA ALA A 144 -20.16 -1.80 19.48
C ALA A 144 -20.15 -1.06 20.83
N ASP A 145 -18.99 -0.60 21.26
CA ASP A 145 -18.74 0.14 22.50
C ASP A 145 -18.70 1.67 22.31
N GLU A 146 -19.02 2.17 21.08
CA GLU A 146 -19.06 3.59 20.77
C GLU A 146 -20.43 4.00 20.22
N GLU A 147 -20.87 5.20 20.57
CA GLU A 147 -22.13 5.77 20.07
C GLU A 147 -22.01 6.30 18.64
N GLN A 148 -20.81 6.79 18.29
CA GLN A 148 -20.55 7.43 16.98
C GLN A 148 -19.72 6.54 16.07
N GLU A 149 -19.98 6.65 14.79
CA GLU A 149 -19.14 6.05 13.75
C GLU A 149 -17.81 6.81 13.66
N ARG A 150 -16.74 6.09 13.32
CA ARG A 150 -15.45 6.68 13.01
C ARG A 150 -15.31 6.82 11.51
N GLU A 151 -15.12 8.04 11.08
CA GLU A 151 -14.74 8.36 9.70
C GLU A 151 -13.22 8.26 9.56
N LEU A 152 -12.78 7.56 8.53
CA LEU A 152 -11.37 7.38 8.20
C LEU A 152 -11.11 7.89 6.80
N CYS A 153 -10.04 8.66 6.66
CA CYS A 153 -9.51 9.16 5.41
C CYS A 153 -8.12 8.54 5.15
N ARG A 154 -7.64 8.74 3.94
CA ARG A 154 -6.30 8.29 3.55
C ARG A 154 -5.23 8.77 4.54
N GLY A 155 -4.45 7.83 5.09
CA GLY A 155 -3.40 8.06 6.07
C GLY A 155 -3.83 7.85 7.52
N ASP A 156 -5.13 7.77 7.79
CA ASP A 156 -5.63 7.43 9.11
C ASP A 156 -5.34 5.96 9.44
N SER A 157 -5.12 5.68 10.72
CA SER A 157 -4.91 4.34 11.21
C SER A 157 -5.65 4.09 12.52
N LEU A 158 -6.00 2.84 12.76
CA LEU A 158 -6.67 2.38 13.97
C LEU A 158 -6.01 1.11 14.50
N LEU A 159 -5.95 1.00 15.83
CA LEU A 159 -5.70 -0.25 16.53
C LEU A 159 -7.03 -0.78 17.06
N ILE A 160 -7.41 -1.97 16.63
CA ILE A 160 -8.58 -2.70 17.06
C ILE A 160 -8.10 -3.87 17.93
N SER A 161 -8.38 -3.83 19.21
CA SER A 161 -7.98 -4.89 20.13
C SER A 161 -8.75 -6.18 19.87
N ALA A 162 -8.14 -7.31 20.16
CA ALA A 162 -8.80 -8.62 20.14
C ALA A 162 -10.13 -8.57 20.92
N GLY A 163 -11.19 -9.17 20.38
CA GLY A 163 -12.53 -9.18 20.95
C GLY A 163 -13.29 -7.86 20.86
N ARG A 164 -12.70 -6.80 20.32
CA ARG A 164 -13.41 -5.54 20.14
C ARG A 164 -14.29 -5.59 18.89
N ARG A 165 -15.60 -5.66 19.11
CA ARG A 165 -16.60 -5.80 18.05
C ARG A 165 -16.70 -4.52 17.22
N HIS A 166 -16.55 -4.66 15.93
CA HIS A 166 -16.65 -3.57 14.97
C HIS A 166 -17.29 -4.03 13.65
N ARG A 167 -17.64 -3.07 12.81
CA ARG A 167 -18.18 -3.34 11.47
C ARG A 167 -17.87 -2.18 10.51
N VAL A 168 -17.87 -2.48 9.23
CA VAL A 168 -17.76 -1.48 8.15
C VAL A 168 -19.15 -0.97 7.82
N GLU A 169 -19.39 0.33 7.97
CA GLU A 169 -20.65 0.98 7.62
C GLU A 169 -20.64 1.53 6.19
N ALA A 170 -19.48 1.96 5.70
CA ALA A 170 -19.32 2.42 4.32
C ALA A 170 -17.88 2.39 3.87
N THR A 171 -17.68 2.19 2.56
CA THR A 171 -16.43 2.44 1.86
C THR A 171 -16.71 3.16 0.54
N ASP A 172 -15.71 3.88 0.01
CA ASP A 172 -15.84 4.66 -1.21
C ASP A 172 -16.23 3.82 -2.43
N PRO A 173 -16.92 4.43 -3.42
CA PRO A 173 -17.04 3.88 -4.77
C PRO A 173 -15.66 3.84 -5.46
N ALA A 174 -15.63 3.27 -6.67
CA ALA A 174 -14.39 3.23 -7.45
C ALA A 174 -13.68 4.60 -7.49
N PRO A 175 -12.36 4.64 -7.26
CA PRO A 175 -11.40 3.54 -7.19
C PRO A 175 -11.40 2.75 -5.87
N GLY A 176 -12.30 3.01 -4.94
CA GLY A 176 -12.50 2.26 -3.71
C GLY A 176 -11.57 2.64 -2.56
N ALA A 177 -11.78 2.00 -1.43
CA ALA A 177 -10.96 2.11 -0.24
C ALA A 177 -9.92 0.97 -0.20
N VAL A 178 -8.64 1.31 -0.05
CA VAL A 178 -7.56 0.32 0.07
C VAL A 178 -6.94 0.42 1.45
N TRP A 179 -6.93 -0.71 2.13
CA TRP A 179 -6.43 -0.85 3.48
C TRP A 179 -5.16 -1.70 3.52
N LEU A 180 -4.30 -1.41 4.46
CA LEU A 180 -3.24 -2.30 4.90
C LEU A 180 -3.57 -2.70 6.33
N ALA A 181 -3.76 -4.00 6.57
CA ALA A 181 -4.18 -4.55 7.85
C ALA A 181 -3.13 -5.55 8.36
N LEU A 182 -2.64 -5.33 9.57
CA LEU A 182 -1.77 -6.23 10.31
C LEU A 182 -2.58 -6.89 11.43
N PHE A 183 -2.67 -8.21 11.38
CA PHE A 183 -3.31 -9.02 12.41
C PHE A 183 -2.27 -9.78 13.20
N TRP A 184 -2.45 -9.88 14.53
CA TRP A 184 -1.58 -10.69 15.38
C TRP A 184 -2.30 -11.19 16.63
N ARG A 185 -1.76 -12.24 17.20
CA ARG A 185 -2.16 -12.75 18.51
C ARG A 185 -1.06 -12.49 19.52
N GLU A 186 -1.45 -12.18 20.74
CA GLU A 186 -0.47 -12.18 21.83
C GLU A 186 0.07 -13.60 22.00
N ALA A 187 1.41 -13.71 22.15
CA ALA A 187 2.00 -14.98 22.53
C ALA A 187 1.45 -15.39 23.91
N CYS A 188 0.87 -16.58 24.02
CA CYS A 188 0.55 -17.12 25.33
C CYS A 188 1.83 -17.14 26.16
N ALA A 189 1.87 -16.38 27.25
CA ALA A 189 2.94 -16.50 28.24
C ALA A 189 2.90 -17.93 28.79
N SER A 190 3.95 -18.70 28.48
CA SER A 190 4.12 -20.07 28.97
C SER A 190 4.54 -20.06 30.44
#